data_4a0305c81d04b49760f11eefa2082a7a
#
_entry.id   4a0305c81d04b49760f11eefa2082a7a
#
_cell.length_a   1.000
_cell.length_b   1.000
_cell.length_c   1.000
_cell.angle_alpha   90.00
_cell.angle_beta   90.00
_cell.angle_gamma   90.00
#
_symmetry.space_group_name_H-M   'P 1'
#
loop_
_entity.id
_entity.type
_entity.pdbx_description
1 polymer ?
#
loop_
_entity_poly.entity_id
_entity_poly.type
_entity_poly.pdbx_seq_one_letter_code
_entity_poly.pdbx_strand_id
1 'polypeptide(L)'
;MKAMRQNDRWRWLTAGAVTVCLLAFTLLIGLLAWQGVRAFWPQRVDLYTFSQPEGGETRLLGETLEHQRHFPAPADEQGNSGGQVHRYLVKTGNRDWDAPDFRVIYSRTAAQVSQPAEIVVLQRRSHGLAYGWFVGLREDNEELTARHPDALLHQRLRQVQMLVRQANQIRRVDMARLNNQREELDEQAARNRAAGRFDLQAESEYQANQAALQRRFNQLSETLAALQLQSQRDLLILRDVQGTEHAIPLTEIVDSWQPNAMTLSGKMVHFLHQLWRFVSDTPAEGESESGAFPAIFGTVLMVLLMSVVVMPLGVVAAIWLHEYAGRHALTRLVRIAVVNLAGVPSIVYGVFGLGFFVWLAGGTIDRLFFASALPNPTFGTPGLLWASLTLALLTLPVVIVATEEGLSRIPNSLRQGSLALGATQAETLWNVVLPMAVPAMLTGLILAVARAAGETAPLMLVGVVKMVPELPVDAVFPYLHLDRKFMHLGFQIYDLAFQSPNIEADRPLVFATALLLVLIILSLNLLAMGLRHRLRERYRLMTQ
;
A
#
# COMPACT_ATOMS: atom_id res chain seq x y z
N MET A 1 44.19 -8.62 -38.62
CA MET A 1 43.01 -7.83 -39.10
C MET A 1 41.67 -8.56 -39.02
N LYS A 2 41.51 -9.87 -39.37
CA LYS A 2 40.21 -10.59 -39.24
C LYS A 2 39.72 -10.74 -37.79
N ALA A 3 40.58 -11.01 -36.82
CA ALA A 3 40.21 -11.16 -35.41
C ALA A 3 39.74 -9.83 -34.75
N MET A 4 40.31 -8.69 -35.15
CA MET A 4 39.83 -7.36 -34.69
C MET A 4 38.42 -7.04 -35.18
N ARG A 5 38.07 -7.33 -36.46
CA ARG A 5 36.73 -7.12 -37.00
C ARG A 5 35.68 -8.02 -36.36
N GLN A 6 36.04 -9.22 -35.89
CA GLN A 6 35.10 -10.14 -35.22
C GLN A 6 34.78 -9.65 -33.79
N ASN A 7 35.77 -9.08 -33.07
CA ASN A 7 35.56 -8.46 -31.76
C ASN A 7 34.66 -7.22 -31.82
N ASP A 8 34.77 -6.42 -32.91
CA ASP A 8 33.93 -5.23 -33.06
C ASP A 8 32.45 -5.58 -33.32
N ARG A 9 32.17 -6.66 -34.06
CA ARG A 9 30.78 -7.12 -34.25
C ARG A 9 30.12 -7.53 -32.96
N TRP A 10 30.82 -8.24 -32.06
CA TRP A 10 30.28 -8.61 -30.75
C TRP A 10 30.07 -7.40 -29.84
N ARG A 11 30.96 -6.40 -29.90
CA ARG A 11 30.75 -5.13 -29.17
C ARG A 11 29.51 -4.38 -29.63
N TRP A 12 29.27 -4.31 -30.92
CA TRP A 12 28.05 -3.70 -31.48
C TRP A 12 26.79 -4.48 -31.13
N LEU A 13 26.83 -5.81 -31.16
CA LEU A 13 25.73 -6.66 -30.75
C LEU A 13 25.40 -6.50 -29.25
N THR A 14 26.42 -6.51 -28.40
CA THR A 14 26.22 -6.30 -26.95
C THR A 14 25.72 -4.89 -26.65
N ALA A 15 26.28 -3.86 -27.29
CA ALA A 15 25.81 -2.49 -27.17
C ALA A 15 24.35 -2.36 -27.63
N GLY A 16 24.01 -2.97 -28.78
CA GLY A 16 22.63 -3.01 -29.30
C GLY A 16 21.66 -3.71 -28.32
N ALA A 17 22.04 -4.86 -27.78
CA ALA A 17 21.22 -5.57 -26.79
C ALA A 17 20.98 -4.73 -25.52
N VAL A 18 22.03 -4.10 -24.98
CA VAL A 18 21.91 -3.19 -23.82
C VAL A 18 20.99 -2.01 -24.15
N THR A 19 21.12 -1.41 -25.34
CA THR A 19 20.27 -0.30 -25.77
C THR A 19 18.82 -0.72 -25.86
N VAL A 20 18.50 -1.90 -26.43
CA VAL A 20 17.15 -2.43 -26.51
C VAL A 20 16.57 -2.66 -25.11
N CYS A 21 17.33 -3.26 -24.20
CA CYS A 21 16.90 -3.46 -22.81
C CYS A 21 16.61 -2.12 -22.10
N LEU A 22 17.47 -1.12 -22.26
CA LEU A 22 17.26 0.21 -21.67
C LEU A 22 16.03 0.92 -22.27
N LEU A 23 15.85 0.84 -23.58
CA LEU A 23 14.68 1.39 -24.25
C LEU A 23 13.40 0.70 -23.78
N ALA A 24 13.38 -0.63 -23.70
CA ALA A 24 12.23 -1.40 -23.21
C ALA A 24 11.89 -1.02 -21.76
N PHE A 25 12.89 -0.90 -20.90
CA PHE A 25 12.69 -0.49 -19.50
C PHE A 25 12.18 0.95 -19.38
N THR A 26 12.76 1.88 -20.14
CA THR A 26 12.31 3.28 -20.17
C THR A 26 10.89 3.41 -20.72
N LEU A 27 10.58 2.63 -21.76
CA LEU A 27 9.21 2.60 -22.32
C LEU A 27 8.20 2.04 -21.33
N LEU A 28 8.55 0.98 -20.61
CA LEU A 28 7.71 0.41 -19.55
C LEU A 28 7.41 1.43 -18.45
N ILE A 29 8.44 2.09 -17.90
CA ILE A 29 8.26 3.13 -16.88
C ILE A 29 7.47 4.32 -17.46
N GLY A 30 7.76 4.72 -18.69
CA GLY A 30 7.04 5.79 -19.37
C GLY A 30 5.55 5.46 -19.54
N LEU A 31 5.23 4.21 -19.87
CA LEU A 31 3.84 3.74 -19.98
C LEU A 31 3.15 3.74 -18.62
N LEU A 32 3.80 3.22 -17.57
CA LEU A 32 3.27 3.25 -16.21
C LEU A 32 3.02 4.69 -15.75
N ALA A 33 3.98 5.59 -15.99
CA ALA A 33 3.84 7.01 -15.65
C ALA A 33 2.70 7.69 -16.44
N TRP A 34 2.62 7.47 -17.75
CA TRP A 34 1.58 8.03 -18.59
C TRP A 34 0.18 7.58 -18.18
N GLN A 35 0.00 6.29 -17.96
CA GLN A 35 -1.28 5.71 -17.55
C GLN A 35 -1.64 6.11 -16.11
N GLY A 36 -0.66 6.06 -15.19
CA GLY A 36 -0.86 6.38 -13.78
C GLY A 36 -1.16 7.86 -13.52
N VAL A 37 -0.51 8.78 -14.25
CA VAL A 37 -0.78 10.22 -14.15
C VAL A 37 -2.23 10.55 -14.53
N ARG A 38 -2.81 9.80 -15.47
CA ARG A 38 -4.21 10.00 -15.89
C ARG A 38 -5.21 9.76 -14.77
N ALA A 39 -4.88 8.95 -13.77
CA ALA A 39 -5.76 8.70 -12.63
C ALA A 39 -6.08 9.96 -11.82
N PHE A 40 -5.13 10.90 -11.73
CA PHE A 40 -5.23 12.08 -10.88
C PHE A 40 -5.55 13.36 -11.66
N TRP A 41 -5.54 13.28 -13.00
CA TRP A 41 -5.83 14.44 -13.83
C TRP A 41 -7.33 14.71 -13.87
N PRO A 42 -7.81 15.92 -13.49
CA PRO A 42 -9.24 16.23 -13.50
C PRO A 42 -9.79 16.16 -14.93
N GLN A 43 -10.57 15.13 -15.19
CA GLN A 43 -11.22 14.91 -16.48
C GLN A 43 -12.35 15.93 -16.66
N ARG A 44 -12.72 16.20 -17.93
CA ARG A 44 -13.88 17.01 -18.22
C ARG A 44 -15.15 16.18 -18.02
N VAL A 45 -16.19 16.83 -17.51
CA VAL A 45 -17.50 16.23 -17.39
C VAL A 45 -18.36 16.70 -18.56
N ASP A 46 -18.79 15.74 -19.35
CA ASP A 46 -19.59 15.97 -20.55
C ASP A 46 -21.07 15.71 -20.26
N LEU A 47 -21.93 16.59 -20.74
CA LEU A 47 -23.39 16.41 -20.80
C LEU A 47 -23.76 15.87 -22.18
N TYR A 48 -24.20 14.63 -22.23
CA TYR A 48 -24.65 13.95 -23.43
C TYR A 48 -26.15 14.10 -23.60
N THR A 49 -26.58 14.46 -24.77
CA THR A 49 -28.00 14.43 -25.15
C THR A 49 -28.16 13.45 -26.31
N PHE A 50 -28.91 12.39 -26.08
CA PHE A 50 -29.23 11.36 -27.07
C PHE A 50 -30.68 11.52 -27.52
N SER A 51 -30.92 11.61 -28.80
CA SER A 51 -32.28 11.57 -29.37
C SER A 51 -32.70 10.11 -29.50
N GLN A 52 -33.78 9.72 -28.84
CA GLN A 52 -34.36 8.38 -28.98
C GLN A 52 -35.24 8.31 -30.26
N PRO A 53 -35.31 7.12 -30.90
CA PRO A 53 -36.15 6.94 -32.10
C PRO A 53 -37.65 7.20 -31.85
N GLU A 54 -38.11 7.13 -30.60
CA GLU A 54 -39.51 7.33 -30.18
C GLU A 54 -39.83 8.79 -29.74
N GLY A 55 -38.91 9.75 -29.99
CA GLY A 55 -39.17 11.17 -29.76
C GLY A 55 -38.83 11.68 -28.34
N GLY A 56 -38.11 10.92 -27.55
CA GLY A 56 -37.57 11.33 -26.25
C GLY A 56 -36.11 11.77 -26.32
N GLU A 57 -35.71 12.71 -25.47
CA GLU A 57 -34.31 13.06 -25.22
C GLU A 57 -33.85 12.39 -23.92
N THR A 58 -32.79 11.56 -24.01
CA THR A 58 -32.11 11.06 -22.82
C THR A 58 -30.87 11.88 -22.56
N ARG A 59 -30.78 12.44 -21.38
CA ARG A 59 -29.61 13.23 -20.93
C ARG A 59 -28.77 12.39 -19.97
N LEU A 60 -27.47 12.44 -20.15
CA LEU A 60 -26.51 11.75 -19.30
C LEU A 60 -25.35 12.69 -18.98
N LEU A 61 -24.97 12.73 -17.70
CA LEU A 61 -23.83 13.50 -17.21
C LEU A 61 -22.72 12.56 -16.76
N GLY A 62 -21.49 12.79 -17.21
CA GLY A 62 -20.37 11.96 -16.77
C GLY A 62 -19.07 12.21 -17.50
N GLU A 63 -18.03 11.49 -17.08
CA GLU A 63 -16.70 11.50 -17.67
C GLU A 63 -16.61 10.45 -18.78
N THR A 64 -16.07 10.84 -19.94
CA THR A 64 -15.87 9.93 -21.06
C THR A 64 -14.60 9.10 -20.84
N LEU A 65 -14.73 7.81 -20.62
CA LEU A 65 -13.60 6.89 -20.51
C LEU A 65 -13.17 6.39 -21.88
N GLU A 66 -14.14 6.01 -22.73
CA GLU A 66 -13.87 5.46 -24.05
C GLU A 66 -14.97 5.88 -25.05
N HIS A 67 -14.56 6.22 -26.26
CA HIS A 67 -15.46 6.49 -27.38
C HIS A 67 -14.97 5.75 -28.63
N GLN A 68 -15.74 4.77 -29.08
CA GLN A 68 -15.48 4.02 -30.32
C GLN A 68 -16.52 4.43 -31.40
N ARG A 69 -16.03 4.93 -32.53
CA ARG A 69 -16.88 5.45 -33.61
C ARG A 69 -17.49 4.37 -34.52
N HIS A 70 -16.88 3.22 -34.61
CA HIS A 70 -17.27 2.14 -35.50
C HIS A 70 -17.37 0.83 -34.71
N PHE A 71 -18.36 0.74 -33.84
CA PHE A 71 -18.62 -0.47 -33.08
C PHE A 71 -19.77 -1.25 -33.77
N PRO A 72 -19.67 -2.58 -33.93
CA PRO A 72 -20.79 -3.38 -34.40
C PRO A 72 -21.96 -3.26 -33.43
N ALA A 73 -23.16 -2.92 -33.95
CA ALA A 73 -24.34 -2.85 -33.11
C ALA A 73 -24.57 -4.21 -32.40
N PRO A 74 -24.95 -4.22 -31.11
CA PRO A 74 -25.37 -5.44 -30.46
C PRO A 74 -26.55 -6.05 -31.25
N ALA A 75 -26.57 -7.37 -31.36
CA ALA A 75 -27.63 -8.08 -32.06
C ALA A 75 -28.97 -7.82 -31.37
N ASP A 76 -30.01 -7.49 -32.14
CA ASP A 76 -31.38 -7.38 -31.66
C ASP A 76 -31.86 -8.74 -31.13
N GLU A 77 -32.92 -8.79 -30.32
CA GLU A 77 -33.54 -10.03 -29.84
C GLU A 77 -33.89 -11.02 -30.95
N GLN A 78 -33.91 -10.56 -32.20
CA GLN A 78 -34.13 -11.39 -33.42
C GLN A 78 -32.82 -11.80 -34.14
N GLY A 79 -31.63 -11.50 -33.55
CA GLY A 79 -30.34 -11.93 -34.10
C GLY A 79 -29.83 -11.12 -35.31
N ASN A 80 -30.45 -9.99 -35.61
CA ASN A 80 -30.08 -9.16 -36.77
C ASN A 80 -29.00 -8.14 -36.33
N SER A 81 -27.80 -8.23 -36.88
CA SER A 81 -26.70 -7.31 -36.62
C SER A 81 -26.98 -5.97 -37.36
N GLY A 82 -27.52 -5.02 -36.65
CA GLY A 82 -27.73 -3.67 -37.17
C GLY A 82 -26.40 -2.92 -37.28
N GLY A 83 -26.07 -2.36 -38.42
CA GLY A 83 -25.00 -1.47 -38.79
C GLY A 83 -23.95 -1.00 -37.78
N GLN A 84 -23.09 -0.04 -38.11
CA GLN A 84 -22.11 0.54 -37.19
C GLN A 84 -22.77 1.56 -36.28
N VAL A 85 -22.41 1.55 -35.01
CA VAL A 85 -22.89 2.45 -33.96
C VAL A 85 -21.72 3.12 -33.23
N HIS A 86 -21.97 4.26 -32.65
CA HIS A 86 -21.07 4.87 -31.68
C HIS A 86 -21.25 4.19 -30.31
N ARG A 87 -20.15 3.69 -29.74
CA ARG A 87 -20.13 3.15 -28.38
C ARG A 87 -19.45 4.14 -27.46
N TYR A 88 -20.15 4.58 -26.44
CA TYR A 88 -19.64 5.45 -25.38
C TYR A 88 -19.58 4.68 -24.08
N LEU A 89 -18.41 4.66 -23.42
CA LEU A 89 -18.27 4.23 -22.03
C LEU A 89 -18.14 5.50 -21.18
N VAL A 90 -19.14 5.77 -20.37
CA VAL A 90 -19.24 6.98 -19.57
C VAL A 90 -19.30 6.61 -18.08
N LYS A 91 -18.44 7.24 -17.26
CA LYS A 91 -18.51 7.17 -15.81
C LYS A 91 -19.54 8.19 -15.36
N THR A 92 -20.69 7.70 -14.88
CA THR A 92 -21.82 8.53 -14.48
C THR A 92 -21.80 8.91 -13.00
N GLY A 93 -21.01 8.21 -12.19
CA GLY A 93 -21.03 8.39 -10.73
C GLY A 93 -22.42 8.16 -10.16
N ASN A 94 -22.76 8.87 -9.08
CA ASN A 94 -24.10 8.88 -8.49
C ASN A 94 -24.65 7.48 -8.14
N ARG A 95 -23.77 6.60 -7.68
CA ARG A 95 -24.02 5.15 -7.48
C ARG A 95 -25.24 4.85 -6.60
N ASP A 96 -25.54 5.71 -5.67
CA ASP A 96 -26.65 5.59 -4.72
C ASP A 96 -27.99 6.11 -5.26
N TRP A 97 -27.96 6.94 -6.33
CA TRP A 97 -29.18 7.56 -6.90
C TRP A 97 -29.57 6.92 -8.22
N ASP A 98 -28.59 6.61 -9.05
CA ASP A 98 -28.80 6.17 -10.43
C ASP A 98 -27.74 5.13 -10.80
N ALA A 99 -27.93 3.91 -10.33
CA ALA A 99 -27.05 2.79 -10.67
C ALA A 99 -27.11 2.46 -12.15
N PRO A 100 -26.00 2.04 -12.77
CA PRO A 100 -24.64 1.81 -12.27
C PRO A 100 -23.68 3.01 -12.51
N ASP A 101 -22.52 3.00 -11.79
CA ASP A 101 -21.46 4.01 -11.93
C ASP A 101 -20.93 4.19 -13.36
N PHE A 102 -21.10 3.17 -14.21
CA PHE A 102 -20.63 3.14 -15.58
C PHE A 102 -21.76 2.74 -16.50
N ARG A 103 -21.97 3.51 -17.57
CA ARG A 103 -22.95 3.21 -18.59
C ARG A 103 -22.29 3.08 -19.95
N VAL A 104 -22.60 1.98 -20.62
CA VAL A 104 -22.27 1.78 -22.03
C VAL A 104 -23.48 2.20 -22.84
N ILE A 105 -23.30 3.20 -23.72
CA ILE A 105 -24.36 3.71 -24.56
C ILE A 105 -24.01 3.42 -26.02
N TYR A 106 -24.97 2.85 -26.71
CA TYR A 106 -24.91 2.62 -28.14
C TYR A 106 -25.83 3.61 -28.86
N SER A 107 -25.28 4.44 -29.72
CA SER A 107 -26.07 5.42 -30.51
C SER A 107 -25.76 5.31 -31.98
N ARG A 108 -26.79 5.34 -32.83
CA ARG A 108 -26.62 5.40 -34.30
C ARG A 108 -26.10 6.75 -34.79
N THR A 109 -26.43 7.81 -34.08
CA THR A 109 -25.95 9.18 -34.33
C THR A 109 -24.96 9.60 -33.25
N ALA A 110 -24.02 10.49 -33.62
CA ALA A 110 -23.15 11.09 -32.62
C ALA A 110 -24.00 11.88 -31.61
N ALA A 111 -23.73 11.65 -30.30
CA ALA A 111 -24.40 12.37 -29.23
C ALA A 111 -24.07 13.89 -29.35
N GLN A 112 -25.03 14.75 -29.04
CA GLN A 112 -24.71 16.15 -28.76
C GLN A 112 -24.01 16.23 -27.41
N VAL A 113 -22.78 16.75 -27.42
CA VAL A 113 -21.94 16.88 -26.22
C VAL A 113 -21.83 18.36 -25.88
N SER A 114 -22.22 18.74 -24.69
CA SER A 114 -22.00 20.07 -24.13
C SER A 114 -21.17 19.96 -22.83
N GLN A 115 -20.44 21.04 -22.52
CA GLN A 115 -19.54 21.08 -21.34
C GLN A 115 -19.92 22.28 -20.44
N PRO A 116 -21.01 22.19 -19.67
CA PRO A 116 -21.40 23.28 -18.79
C PRO A 116 -20.30 23.56 -17.76
N ALA A 117 -19.97 24.86 -17.60
CA ALA A 117 -18.92 25.27 -16.65
C ALA A 117 -19.32 25.10 -15.18
N GLU A 118 -20.60 25.10 -14.89
CA GLU A 118 -21.18 25.09 -13.55
C GLU A 118 -21.26 23.69 -12.90
N ILE A 119 -20.85 22.65 -13.61
CA ILE A 119 -20.89 21.28 -13.11
C ILE A 119 -19.87 21.14 -11.97
N VAL A 120 -20.36 20.63 -10.84
CA VAL A 120 -19.55 20.30 -9.68
C VAL A 120 -19.36 18.77 -9.60
N VAL A 121 -18.13 18.37 -9.36
CA VAL A 121 -17.77 16.99 -9.02
C VAL A 121 -17.51 16.93 -7.53
N LEU A 122 -18.19 16.02 -6.85
CA LEU A 122 -18.00 15.74 -5.43
C LEU A 122 -17.35 14.38 -5.27
N GLN A 123 -16.22 14.32 -4.58
CA GLN A 123 -15.64 13.07 -4.12
C GLN A 123 -16.25 12.73 -2.75
N ARG A 124 -16.95 11.62 -2.67
CA ARG A 124 -17.62 11.17 -1.43
C ARG A 124 -16.85 10.02 -0.80
N ARG A 125 -16.98 9.88 0.50
CA ARG A 125 -16.26 8.89 1.30
C ARG A 125 -16.71 7.46 1.06
N SER A 126 -18.00 7.22 0.84
CA SER A 126 -18.58 5.87 0.77
C SER A 126 -19.22 5.51 -0.57
N HIS A 127 -19.55 6.49 -1.41
CA HIS A 127 -20.34 6.27 -2.63
C HIS A 127 -19.62 6.74 -3.92
N GLY A 128 -18.30 7.00 -3.86
CA GLY A 128 -17.52 7.44 -5.01
C GLY A 128 -17.85 8.86 -5.48
N LEU A 129 -17.70 9.12 -6.80
CA LEU A 129 -17.93 10.44 -7.36
C LEU A 129 -19.43 10.73 -7.54
N ALA A 130 -19.81 11.98 -7.30
CA ALA A 130 -21.12 12.50 -7.65
C ALA A 130 -20.98 13.70 -8.59
N TYR A 131 -21.80 13.72 -9.65
CA TYR A 131 -21.83 14.77 -10.67
C TYR A 131 -23.17 15.48 -10.64
N GLY A 132 -23.17 16.80 -10.66
CA GLY A 132 -24.40 17.59 -10.69
C GLY A 132 -24.14 19.08 -10.61
N TRP A 133 -25.23 19.81 -10.41
CA TRP A 133 -25.21 21.26 -10.20
C TRP A 133 -25.39 21.57 -8.74
N PHE A 134 -24.52 22.40 -8.20
CA PHE A 134 -24.63 22.88 -6.82
C PHE A 134 -25.85 23.82 -6.72
N VAL A 135 -26.79 23.50 -5.82
CA VAL A 135 -28.01 24.30 -5.58
C VAL A 135 -27.82 25.18 -4.35
N GLY A 136 -27.32 24.62 -3.26
CA GLY A 136 -27.15 25.34 -2.00
C GLY A 136 -26.64 24.47 -0.87
N LEU A 137 -26.48 25.10 0.28
CA LEU A 137 -26.18 24.44 1.56
C LEU A 137 -27.38 24.58 2.48
N ARG A 138 -27.63 23.54 3.27
CA ARG A 138 -28.68 23.52 4.28
C ARG A 138 -28.08 23.17 5.64
N GLU A 139 -28.35 23.97 6.67
CA GLU A 139 -28.00 23.71 8.06
C GLU A 139 -29.26 23.51 8.86
N ASP A 140 -29.42 22.38 9.56
CA ASP A 140 -30.60 22.04 10.36
C ASP A 140 -31.95 22.32 9.62
N ASN A 141 -32.03 22.07 8.32
CA ASN A 141 -33.16 22.33 7.43
C ASN A 141 -33.40 23.81 7.01
N GLU A 142 -32.52 24.74 7.37
CA GLU A 142 -32.55 26.12 6.89
C GLU A 142 -31.56 26.32 5.75
N GLU A 143 -32.01 26.97 4.66
CA GLU A 143 -31.15 27.26 3.49
C GLU A 143 -30.15 28.37 3.82
N LEU A 144 -28.86 28.06 3.67
CA LEU A 144 -27.81 29.04 3.81
C LEU A 144 -27.60 29.81 2.50
N THR A 145 -28.08 31.05 2.46
CA THR A 145 -27.93 31.93 1.30
C THR A 145 -26.62 32.72 1.43
N ALA A 146 -25.69 32.56 0.50
CA ALA A 146 -24.43 33.34 0.47
C ALA A 146 -24.22 34.01 -0.89
N ARG A 147 -23.56 35.18 -0.87
CA ARG A 147 -23.14 35.90 -2.10
C ARG A 147 -22.13 35.12 -2.92
N HIS A 148 -21.35 34.22 -2.31
CA HIS A 148 -20.34 33.36 -2.91
C HIS A 148 -20.50 31.92 -2.40
N PRO A 149 -21.33 31.12 -3.04
CA PRO A 149 -21.67 29.77 -2.57
C PRO A 149 -20.44 28.84 -2.50
N ASP A 150 -19.49 28.94 -3.42
CA ASP A 150 -18.27 28.10 -3.45
C ASP A 150 -17.36 28.40 -2.25
N ALA A 151 -17.19 29.67 -1.88
CA ALA A 151 -16.36 30.07 -0.74
C ALA A 151 -16.98 29.57 0.59
N LEU A 152 -18.31 29.65 0.71
CA LEU A 152 -19.03 29.14 1.88
C LEU A 152 -18.90 27.61 1.96
N LEU A 153 -19.04 26.89 0.84
CA LEU A 153 -18.87 25.45 0.77
C LEU A 153 -17.48 25.03 1.28
N HIS A 154 -16.42 25.63 0.73
CA HIS A 154 -15.06 25.31 1.19
C HIS A 154 -14.79 25.67 2.65
N GLN A 155 -15.41 26.70 3.17
CA GLN A 155 -15.28 27.05 4.59
C GLN A 155 -15.97 26.02 5.47
N ARG A 156 -17.21 25.63 5.13
CA ARG A 156 -17.99 24.63 5.88
C ARG A 156 -17.37 23.23 5.79
N LEU A 157 -16.89 22.83 4.63
CA LEU A 157 -16.14 21.57 4.46
C LEU A 157 -14.93 21.51 5.40
N ARG A 158 -14.14 22.59 5.50
CA ARG A 158 -13.00 22.62 6.43
C ARG A 158 -13.43 22.49 7.89
N GLN A 159 -14.54 23.13 8.29
CA GLN A 159 -15.08 22.99 9.65
C GLN A 159 -15.51 21.56 9.94
N VAL A 160 -16.31 20.97 9.05
CA VAL A 160 -16.79 19.59 9.21
C VAL A 160 -15.61 18.60 9.20
N GLN A 161 -14.63 18.79 8.33
CA GLN A 161 -13.42 17.96 8.33
C GLN A 161 -12.61 18.04 9.63
N MET A 162 -12.58 19.21 10.29
CA MET A 162 -11.96 19.33 11.62
C MET A 162 -12.72 18.52 12.67
N LEU A 163 -14.06 18.60 12.68
CA LEU A 163 -14.90 17.82 13.61
C LEU A 163 -14.72 16.30 13.38
N VAL A 164 -14.70 15.87 12.11
CA VAL A 164 -14.45 14.47 11.74
C VAL A 164 -13.06 14.01 12.18
N ARG A 165 -12.02 14.86 12.04
CA ARG A 165 -10.67 14.54 12.53
C ARG A 165 -10.64 14.39 14.05
N GLN A 166 -11.31 15.27 14.80
CA GLN A 166 -11.42 15.18 16.25
C GLN A 166 -12.16 13.89 16.67
N ALA A 167 -13.29 13.58 16.03
CA ALA A 167 -14.02 12.34 16.27
C ALA A 167 -13.18 11.09 15.99
N ASN A 168 -12.41 11.08 14.89
CA ASN A 168 -11.50 9.99 14.55
C ASN A 168 -10.34 9.86 15.55
N GLN A 169 -9.81 10.97 16.06
CA GLN A 169 -8.78 10.95 17.10
C GLN A 169 -9.30 10.30 18.38
N ILE A 170 -10.48 10.72 18.85
CA ILE A 170 -11.12 10.11 20.04
C ILE A 170 -11.31 8.61 19.83
N ARG A 171 -11.87 8.22 18.68
CA ARG A 171 -12.17 6.81 18.39
C ARG A 171 -10.91 5.95 18.26
N ARG A 172 -9.90 6.41 17.49
CA ARG A 172 -8.71 5.60 17.16
C ARG A 172 -7.61 5.67 18.21
N VAL A 173 -7.49 6.78 18.93
CA VAL A 173 -6.39 6.96 19.89
C VAL A 173 -6.90 6.85 21.32
N ASP A 174 -7.89 7.67 21.71
CA ASP A 174 -8.28 7.75 23.11
C ASP A 174 -9.08 6.52 23.56
N MET A 175 -10.01 6.04 22.74
CA MET A 175 -10.76 4.81 23.05
C MET A 175 -9.88 3.56 22.96
N ALA A 176 -8.97 3.48 21.98
CA ALA A 176 -8.02 2.36 21.87
C ALA A 176 -7.10 2.30 23.10
N ARG A 177 -6.59 3.48 23.56
CA ARG A 177 -5.79 3.56 24.79
C ARG A 177 -6.55 3.08 26.01
N LEU A 178 -7.83 3.44 26.14
CA LEU A 178 -8.68 2.96 27.25
C LEU A 178 -8.92 1.45 27.20
N ASN A 179 -9.12 0.90 26.00
CA ASN A 179 -9.27 -0.55 25.83
C ASN A 179 -8.00 -1.29 26.24
N ASN A 180 -6.82 -0.79 25.83
CA ASN A 180 -5.56 -1.39 26.24
C ASN A 180 -5.34 -1.30 27.75
N GLN A 181 -5.65 -0.16 28.38
CA GLN A 181 -5.59 -0.01 29.85
C GLN A 181 -6.52 -0.99 30.56
N ARG A 182 -7.69 -1.26 29.98
CA ARG A 182 -8.63 -2.26 30.51
C ARG A 182 -8.05 -3.67 30.38
N GLU A 183 -7.50 -4.03 29.22
CA GLU A 183 -6.85 -5.34 29.01
C GLU A 183 -5.68 -5.55 29.98
N GLU A 184 -4.81 -4.53 30.16
CA GLU A 184 -3.71 -4.59 31.12
C GLU A 184 -4.22 -4.80 32.55
N LEU A 185 -5.30 -4.11 32.93
CA LEU A 185 -5.92 -4.27 34.25
C LEU A 185 -6.48 -5.68 34.43
N ASP A 186 -7.17 -6.21 33.42
CA ASP A 186 -7.75 -7.55 33.43
C ASP A 186 -6.66 -8.63 33.49
N GLU A 187 -5.56 -8.46 32.74
CA GLU A 187 -4.40 -9.36 32.79
C GLU A 187 -3.69 -9.32 34.16
N GLN A 188 -3.49 -8.14 34.76
CA GLN A 188 -2.91 -8.00 36.08
C GLN A 188 -3.78 -8.70 37.13
N ALA A 189 -5.09 -8.52 37.05
CA ALA A 189 -6.03 -9.21 37.94
C ALA A 189 -5.97 -10.73 37.77
N ALA A 190 -5.92 -11.22 36.51
CA ALA A 190 -5.78 -12.65 36.24
C ALA A 190 -4.47 -13.25 36.78
N ARG A 191 -3.33 -12.54 36.58
CA ARG A 191 -2.02 -12.96 37.13
C ARG A 191 -2.02 -12.98 38.66
N ASN A 192 -2.62 -11.98 39.30
CA ASN A 192 -2.71 -11.91 40.77
C ASN A 192 -3.62 -13.02 41.33
N ARG A 193 -4.73 -13.36 40.65
CA ARG A 193 -5.59 -14.50 40.98
C ARG A 193 -4.84 -15.82 40.89
N ALA A 194 -4.11 -16.04 39.79
CA ALA A 194 -3.30 -17.25 39.60
C ALA A 194 -2.17 -17.38 40.62
N ALA A 195 -1.61 -16.27 41.09
CA ALA A 195 -0.56 -16.25 42.13
C ALA A 195 -1.11 -16.30 43.58
N GLY A 196 -2.44 -16.35 43.76
CA GLY A 196 -3.08 -16.34 45.09
C GLY A 196 -2.92 -15.02 45.86
N ARG A 197 -2.64 -13.91 45.15
CA ARG A 197 -2.43 -12.57 45.73
C ARG A 197 -3.63 -11.65 45.51
N PHE A 198 -4.78 -12.20 45.11
CA PHE A 198 -6.00 -11.44 44.88
C PHE A 198 -6.88 -11.46 46.14
N ASP A 199 -6.56 -10.58 47.08
CA ASP A 199 -7.32 -10.39 48.32
C ASP A 199 -8.48 -9.38 48.14
N LEU A 200 -9.26 -9.15 49.20
CA LEU A 200 -10.39 -8.22 49.20
C LEU A 200 -9.98 -6.78 48.85
N GLN A 201 -8.76 -6.37 49.19
CA GLN A 201 -8.24 -5.06 48.88
C GLN A 201 -7.91 -4.95 47.38
N ALA A 202 -7.23 -5.95 46.82
CA ALA A 202 -6.91 -6.01 45.38
C ALA A 202 -8.18 -6.09 44.53
N GLU A 203 -9.23 -6.80 45.01
CA GLU A 203 -10.53 -6.83 44.32
C GLU A 203 -11.21 -5.46 44.34
N SER A 204 -11.19 -4.75 45.45
CA SER A 204 -11.75 -3.38 45.59
C SER A 204 -11.02 -2.40 44.70
N GLU A 205 -9.68 -2.45 44.63
CA GLU A 205 -8.88 -1.61 43.73
C GLU A 205 -9.15 -1.91 42.25
N TYR A 206 -9.27 -3.19 41.88
CA TYR A 206 -9.63 -3.60 40.53
C TYR A 206 -11.00 -3.04 40.13
N GLN A 207 -12.04 -3.20 40.97
CA GLN A 207 -13.38 -2.68 40.70
C GLN A 207 -13.41 -1.15 40.61
N ALA A 208 -12.67 -0.45 41.47
CA ALA A 208 -12.53 1.00 41.42
C ALA A 208 -11.89 1.49 40.12
N ASN A 209 -10.80 0.85 39.69
CA ASN A 209 -10.12 1.17 38.44
C ASN A 209 -11.00 0.86 37.22
N GLN A 210 -11.68 -0.28 37.20
CA GLN A 210 -12.62 -0.66 36.15
C GLN A 210 -13.76 0.36 36.04
N ALA A 211 -14.33 0.78 37.17
CA ALA A 211 -15.37 1.81 37.21
C ALA A 211 -14.86 3.19 36.73
N ALA A 212 -13.60 3.53 37.00
CA ALA A 212 -13.00 4.76 36.54
C ALA A 212 -12.78 4.75 35.00
N LEU A 213 -12.27 3.64 34.47
CA LEU A 213 -12.10 3.45 33.01
C LEU A 213 -13.45 3.49 32.29
N GLN A 214 -14.48 2.84 32.87
CA GLN A 214 -15.83 2.85 32.29
C GLN A 214 -16.45 4.25 32.26
N ARG A 215 -16.28 5.05 33.33
CA ARG A 215 -16.73 6.45 33.33
C ARG A 215 -16.05 7.26 32.24
N ARG A 216 -14.75 7.09 32.07
CA ARG A 216 -13.98 7.79 31.04
C ARG A 216 -14.37 7.37 29.63
N PHE A 217 -14.65 6.09 29.43
CA PHE A 217 -15.19 5.58 28.18
C PHE A 217 -16.56 6.20 27.85
N ASN A 218 -17.46 6.28 28.83
CA ASN A 218 -18.78 6.89 28.64
C ASN A 218 -18.67 8.38 28.27
N GLN A 219 -17.78 9.14 28.95
CA GLN A 219 -17.54 10.55 28.62
C GLN A 219 -17.02 10.75 27.20
N LEU A 220 -16.06 9.92 26.77
CA LEU A 220 -15.56 9.98 25.38
C LEU A 220 -16.64 9.57 24.38
N SER A 221 -17.47 8.60 24.72
CA SER A 221 -18.60 8.15 23.89
C SER A 221 -19.64 9.25 23.70
N GLU A 222 -20.00 9.97 24.78
CA GLU A 222 -20.89 11.14 24.74
C GLU A 222 -20.29 12.28 23.89
N THR A 223 -18.99 12.57 24.07
CA THR A 223 -18.28 13.58 23.28
C THR A 223 -18.27 13.20 21.79
N LEU A 224 -18.02 11.93 21.49
CA LEU A 224 -18.05 11.40 20.13
C LEU A 224 -19.44 11.54 19.50
N ALA A 225 -20.49 11.18 20.23
CA ALA A 225 -21.87 11.33 19.77
C ALA A 225 -22.23 12.80 19.50
N ALA A 226 -21.83 13.71 20.38
CA ALA A 226 -22.03 15.15 20.18
C ALA A 226 -21.31 15.68 18.92
N LEU A 227 -20.05 15.30 18.71
CA LEU A 227 -19.30 15.67 17.52
C LEU A 227 -19.92 15.09 16.24
N GLN A 228 -20.43 13.86 16.28
CA GLN A 228 -21.13 13.23 15.15
C GLN A 228 -22.41 13.97 14.82
N LEU A 229 -23.24 14.28 15.80
CA LEU A 229 -24.45 15.08 15.60
C LEU A 229 -24.13 16.45 15.01
N GLN A 230 -23.13 17.14 15.54
CA GLN A 230 -22.71 18.45 15.04
C GLN A 230 -22.18 18.37 13.60
N SER A 231 -21.46 17.31 13.25
CA SER A 231 -20.88 17.14 11.91
C SER A 231 -21.93 16.78 10.84
N GLN A 232 -23.08 16.21 11.23
CA GLN A 232 -24.15 15.78 10.31
C GLN A 232 -25.19 16.86 10.01
N ARG A 233 -25.10 18.03 10.64
CA ARG A 233 -26.07 19.13 10.47
C ARG A 233 -26.05 19.76 9.09
N ASP A 234 -24.86 19.84 8.50
CA ASP A 234 -24.64 20.54 7.25
C ASP A 234 -24.85 19.59 6.06
N LEU A 235 -25.78 19.93 5.20
CA LEU A 235 -26.12 19.20 3.99
C LEU A 235 -25.80 20.04 2.76
N LEU A 236 -25.23 19.40 1.73
CA LEU A 236 -25.08 19.98 0.39
C LEU A 236 -26.23 19.48 -0.48
N ILE A 237 -26.89 20.39 -1.16
CA ILE A 237 -27.94 20.05 -2.14
C ILE A 237 -27.32 20.06 -3.54
N LEU A 238 -27.30 18.88 -4.16
CA LEU A 238 -26.83 18.66 -5.51
C LEU A 238 -28.01 18.27 -6.40
N ARG A 239 -28.16 18.94 -7.56
CA ARG A 239 -29.18 18.58 -8.54
C ARG A 239 -28.55 17.70 -9.61
N ASP A 240 -29.17 16.56 -9.86
CA ASP A 240 -28.73 15.63 -10.92
C ASP A 240 -29.17 16.04 -12.32
N VAL A 241 -28.82 15.23 -13.33
CA VAL A 241 -29.18 15.45 -14.75
C VAL A 241 -30.69 15.35 -15.02
N GLN A 242 -31.44 14.70 -14.13
CA GLN A 242 -32.88 14.51 -14.22
C GLN A 242 -33.67 15.66 -13.56
N GLY A 243 -32.94 16.54 -12.85
CA GLY A 243 -33.51 17.66 -12.11
C GLY A 243 -33.87 17.34 -10.65
N THR A 244 -33.56 16.12 -10.18
CA THR A 244 -33.81 15.70 -8.80
C THR A 244 -32.75 16.28 -7.87
N GLU A 245 -33.18 16.78 -6.71
CA GLU A 245 -32.29 17.34 -5.71
C GLU A 245 -31.94 16.28 -4.65
N HIS A 246 -30.65 16.07 -4.44
CA HIS A 246 -30.12 15.13 -3.50
C HIS A 246 -29.37 15.85 -2.38
N ALA A 247 -29.73 15.55 -1.14
CA ALA A 247 -29.11 16.09 0.06
C ALA A 247 -27.96 15.19 0.50
N ILE A 248 -26.72 15.69 0.44
CA ILE A 248 -25.51 14.97 0.78
C ILE A 248 -24.93 15.56 2.07
N PRO A 249 -24.73 14.78 3.14
CA PRO A 249 -24.04 15.25 4.33
C PRO A 249 -22.62 15.71 4.01
N LEU A 250 -22.19 16.88 4.53
CA LEU A 250 -20.84 17.37 4.33
C LEU A 250 -19.76 16.44 4.91
N THR A 251 -20.12 15.57 5.87
CA THR A 251 -19.25 14.52 6.42
C THR A 251 -18.81 13.50 5.39
N GLU A 252 -19.65 13.24 4.38
CA GLU A 252 -19.35 12.33 3.30
C GLU A 252 -18.50 12.95 2.20
N ILE A 253 -18.44 14.28 2.13
CA ILE A 253 -17.70 14.99 1.08
C ILE A 253 -16.23 15.10 1.49
N VAL A 254 -15.37 14.53 0.67
CA VAL A 254 -13.91 14.54 0.85
C VAL A 254 -13.29 15.71 0.10
N ASP A 255 -13.75 15.94 -1.15
CA ASP A 255 -13.28 17.03 -2.01
C ASP A 255 -14.39 17.47 -2.99
N SER A 256 -14.27 18.70 -3.50
CA SER A 256 -15.20 19.25 -4.49
C SER A 256 -14.46 20.14 -5.48
N TRP A 257 -14.74 20.00 -6.78
CA TRP A 257 -14.12 20.81 -7.83
C TRP A 257 -15.04 20.97 -9.04
N GLN A 258 -14.73 21.97 -9.88
CA GLN A 258 -15.45 22.28 -11.14
C GLN A 258 -14.51 22.05 -12.33
N PRO A 259 -14.39 20.82 -12.87
CA PRO A 259 -13.37 20.48 -13.86
C PRO A 259 -13.47 21.27 -15.16
N ASN A 260 -14.67 21.69 -15.55
CA ASN A 260 -14.93 22.43 -16.79
C ASN A 260 -14.59 23.92 -16.65
N ALA A 261 -14.69 24.50 -15.44
CA ALA A 261 -14.35 25.90 -15.15
C ALA A 261 -12.88 26.10 -14.80
N MET A 262 -12.14 25.04 -14.45
CA MET A 262 -10.74 25.12 -14.05
C MET A 262 -9.83 25.56 -15.18
N THR A 263 -8.95 26.54 -14.89
CA THR A 263 -7.80 26.89 -15.72
C THR A 263 -6.74 25.79 -15.69
N LEU A 264 -5.79 25.80 -16.63
CA LEU A 264 -4.69 24.83 -16.65
C LEU A 264 -3.86 24.86 -15.34
N SER A 265 -3.63 26.05 -14.78
CA SER A 265 -2.95 26.21 -13.48
C SER A 265 -3.79 25.59 -12.35
N GLY A 266 -5.11 25.79 -12.34
CA GLY A 266 -6.02 25.17 -11.38
C GLY A 266 -6.01 23.65 -11.48
N LYS A 267 -6.04 23.10 -12.69
CA LYS A 267 -5.93 21.65 -12.92
C LYS A 267 -4.61 21.08 -12.43
N MET A 268 -3.49 21.81 -12.61
CA MET A 268 -2.19 21.37 -12.11
C MET A 268 -2.13 21.36 -10.56
N VAL A 269 -2.68 22.40 -9.92
CA VAL A 269 -2.75 22.44 -8.46
C VAL A 269 -3.62 21.31 -7.93
N HIS A 270 -4.79 21.08 -8.51
CA HIS A 270 -5.67 19.97 -8.13
C HIS A 270 -4.99 18.62 -8.36
N PHE A 271 -4.32 18.40 -9.48
CA PHE A 271 -3.53 17.19 -9.76
C PHE A 271 -2.49 16.92 -8.68
N LEU A 272 -1.69 17.93 -8.30
CA LEU A 272 -0.69 17.78 -7.24
C LEU A 272 -1.33 17.50 -5.88
N HIS A 273 -2.49 18.10 -5.61
CA HIS A 273 -3.25 17.85 -4.39
C HIS A 273 -3.78 16.40 -4.34
N GLN A 274 -4.35 15.90 -5.42
CA GLN A 274 -4.82 14.50 -5.52
C GLN A 274 -3.67 13.50 -5.42
N LEU A 275 -2.53 13.78 -6.07
CA LEU A 275 -1.33 12.96 -5.97
C LEU A 275 -0.79 12.93 -4.53
N TRP A 276 -0.77 14.07 -3.85
CA TRP A 276 -0.36 14.14 -2.45
C TRP A 276 -1.30 13.33 -1.56
N ARG A 277 -2.61 13.48 -1.74
CA ARG A 277 -3.61 12.72 -1.00
C ARG A 277 -3.46 11.21 -1.21
N PHE A 278 -3.26 10.79 -2.45
CA PHE A 278 -3.00 9.37 -2.76
C PHE A 278 -1.81 8.80 -1.98
N VAL A 279 -0.74 9.57 -1.80
CA VAL A 279 0.45 9.13 -1.07
C VAL A 279 0.27 9.25 0.46
N SER A 280 -0.49 10.24 0.95
CA SER A 280 -0.58 10.58 2.37
C SER A 280 -1.80 10.04 3.10
N ASP A 281 -2.89 9.78 2.38
CA ASP A 281 -4.14 9.41 3.01
C ASP A 281 -4.24 7.91 3.28
N THR A 282 -5.09 7.57 4.25
CA THR A 282 -5.46 6.17 4.54
C THR A 282 -6.70 5.79 3.75
N PRO A 283 -6.79 4.54 3.24
CA PRO A 283 -7.99 4.07 2.57
C PRO A 283 -9.21 4.12 3.49
N ALA A 284 -10.34 4.55 2.94
CA ALA A 284 -11.65 4.49 3.60
C ALA A 284 -12.46 3.32 3.05
N GLU A 285 -13.35 2.77 3.88
CA GLU A 285 -14.23 1.67 3.45
C GLU A 285 -15.13 2.13 2.31
N GLY A 286 -15.13 1.38 1.20
CA GLY A 286 -15.96 1.64 0.03
C GLY A 286 -15.35 2.53 -1.05
N GLU A 287 -14.17 3.10 -0.84
CA GLU A 287 -13.45 3.90 -1.86
C GLU A 287 -12.40 3.09 -2.60
N SER A 288 -12.52 2.99 -3.92
CA SER A 288 -11.43 2.49 -4.78
C SER A 288 -10.32 3.53 -4.99
N GLU A 289 -10.63 4.82 -4.84
CA GLU A 289 -9.69 5.94 -5.05
C GLU A 289 -8.94 6.37 -3.77
N SER A 290 -8.90 5.51 -2.77
CA SER A 290 -8.35 5.80 -1.44
C SER A 290 -6.82 5.76 -1.41
N GLY A 291 -6.24 6.41 -0.39
CA GLY A 291 -4.80 6.60 -0.24
C GLY A 291 -3.99 5.31 -0.12
N ALA A 292 -2.70 5.39 -0.46
CA ALA A 292 -1.76 4.29 -0.43
C ALA A 292 -0.82 4.32 0.80
N PHE A 293 -0.97 5.30 1.71
CA PHE A 293 -0.04 5.48 2.83
C PHE A 293 0.19 4.22 3.67
N PRO A 294 -0.84 3.49 4.14
CA PRO A 294 -0.62 2.29 4.94
C PRO A 294 0.09 1.18 4.17
N ALA A 295 -0.15 1.08 2.86
CA ALA A 295 0.52 0.09 2.01
C ALA A 295 1.99 0.47 1.75
N ILE A 296 2.29 1.77 1.57
CA ILE A 296 3.67 2.28 1.51
C ILE A 296 4.39 1.95 2.81
N PHE A 297 3.78 2.35 3.93
CA PHE A 297 4.35 2.16 5.26
C PHE A 297 4.59 0.68 5.56
N GLY A 298 3.60 -0.17 5.33
CA GLY A 298 3.70 -1.61 5.57
C GLY A 298 4.75 -2.29 4.68
N THR A 299 4.84 -1.90 3.39
CA THR A 299 5.87 -2.42 2.48
C THR A 299 7.28 -2.07 2.97
N VAL A 300 7.51 -0.80 3.31
CA VAL A 300 8.83 -0.34 3.78
C VAL A 300 9.20 -0.97 5.11
N LEU A 301 8.28 -0.98 6.08
CA LEU A 301 8.52 -1.54 7.41
C LEU A 301 8.83 -3.04 7.34
N MET A 302 8.03 -3.80 6.58
CA MET A 302 8.24 -5.24 6.37
C MET A 302 9.63 -5.52 5.76
N VAL A 303 10.04 -4.76 4.73
CA VAL A 303 11.35 -4.92 4.08
C VAL A 303 12.49 -4.58 5.04
N LEU A 304 12.33 -3.57 5.89
CA LEU A 304 13.31 -3.23 6.93
C LEU A 304 13.44 -4.35 7.97
N LEU A 305 12.33 -4.86 8.48
CA LEU A 305 12.32 -5.98 9.44
C LEU A 305 12.95 -7.24 8.83
N MET A 306 12.57 -7.58 7.60
CA MET A 306 13.19 -8.68 6.85
C MET A 306 14.70 -8.49 6.74
N SER A 307 15.17 -7.28 6.43
CA SER A 307 16.59 -6.96 6.27
C SER A 307 17.39 -7.16 7.56
N VAL A 308 16.80 -6.79 8.71
CA VAL A 308 17.42 -6.98 10.03
C VAL A 308 17.62 -8.47 10.33
N VAL A 309 16.73 -9.34 9.86
CA VAL A 309 16.81 -10.79 10.09
C VAL A 309 17.72 -11.47 9.05
N VAL A 310 17.51 -11.18 7.76
CA VAL A 310 18.21 -11.92 6.68
C VAL A 310 19.70 -11.62 6.63
N MET A 311 20.09 -10.39 6.95
CA MET A 311 21.50 -9.99 6.85
C MET A 311 22.41 -10.76 7.83
N PRO A 312 22.16 -10.80 9.15
CA PRO A 312 22.96 -11.58 10.08
C PRO A 312 22.96 -13.07 9.75
N LEU A 313 21.76 -13.64 9.50
CA LEU A 313 21.63 -15.07 9.21
C LEU A 313 22.38 -15.46 7.91
N GLY A 314 22.22 -14.67 6.85
CA GLY A 314 22.90 -14.91 5.57
C GLY A 314 24.41 -14.79 5.65
N VAL A 315 24.91 -13.78 6.38
CA VAL A 315 26.34 -13.57 6.59
C VAL A 315 26.96 -14.71 7.41
N VAL A 316 26.32 -15.09 8.53
CA VAL A 316 26.81 -16.21 9.37
C VAL A 316 26.83 -17.51 8.58
N ALA A 317 25.78 -17.80 7.81
CA ALA A 317 25.72 -18.99 6.97
C ALA A 317 26.81 -19.00 5.89
N ALA A 318 27.04 -17.85 5.23
CA ALA A 318 28.10 -17.71 4.21
C ALA A 318 29.49 -17.87 4.80
N ILE A 319 29.76 -17.27 5.96
CA ILE A 319 31.03 -17.43 6.69
C ILE A 319 31.25 -18.89 7.03
N TRP A 320 30.25 -19.56 7.58
CA TRP A 320 30.37 -20.97 7.91
C TRP A 320 30.66 -21.82 6.67
N LEU A 321 29.94 -21.61 5.58
CA LEU A 321 30.13 -22.32 4.31
C LEU A 321 31.50 -22.07 3.67
N HIS A 322 32.06 -20.87 3.82
CA HIS A 322 33.28 -20.47 3.16
C HIS A 322 34.54 -20.76 4.01
N GLU A 323 34.53 -20.43 5.30
CA GLU A 323 35.72 -20.47 6.16
C GLU A 323 35.84 -21.77 6.99
N TYR A 324 34.69 -22.32 7.46
CA TYR A 324 34.68 -23.45 8.41
C TYR A 324 34.24 -24.77 7.77
N ALA A 325 33.35 -24.73 6.80
CA ALA A 325 32.83 -25.94 6.18
C ALA A 325 33.87 -26.57 5.24
N GLY A 326 34.46 -27.68 5.68
CA GLY A 326 35.42 -28.45 4.86
C GLY A 326 34.79 -28.99 3.57
N ARG A 327 35.61 -29.67 2.74
CA ARG A 327 35.19 -30.28 1.45
C ARG A 327 34.47 -31.61 1.64
N HIS A 328 33.56 -31.69 2.62
CA HIS A 328 32.77 -32.90 2.93
C HIS A 328 31.52 -32.99 2.04
N ALA A 329 30.99 -34.22 1.91
CA ALA A 329 29.77 -34.47 1.14
C ALA A 329 28.57 -33.68 1.69
N LEU A 330 28.46 -33.54 3.03
CA LEU A 330 27.42 -32.77 3.70
C LEU A 330 27.47 -31.28 3.32
N THR A 331 28.66 -30.67 3.34
CA THR A 331 28.83 -29.27 2.92
C THR A 331 28.41 -29.04 1.49
N ARG A 332 28.73 -30.00 0.60
CA ARG A 332 28.30 -29.95 -0.80
C ARG A 332 26.79 -30.03 -0.90
N LEU A 333 26.14 -30.90 -0.13
CA LEU A 333 24.70 -31.04 -0.11
C LEU A 333 24.03 -29.74 0.38
N VAL A 334 24.52 -29.12 1.47
CA VAL A 334 24.00 -27.86 1.99
C VAL A 334 24.13 -26.74 0.95
N ARG A 335 25.29 -26.64 0.27
CA ARG A 335 25.48 -25.63 -0.80
C ARG A 335 24.51 -25.82 -1.97
N ILE A 336 24.30 -27.07 -2.41
CA ILE A 336 23.32 -27.39 -3.43
C ILE A 336 21.91 -27.05 -2.95
N ALA A 337 21.58 -27.34 -1.70
CA ALA A 337 20.28 -27.01 -1.11
C ALA A 337 20.03 -25.50 -1.09
N VAL A 338 21.02 -24.70 -0.65
CA VAL A 338 20.94 -23.23 -0.63
C VAL A 338 20.69 -22.65 -2.03
N VAL A 339 21.43 -23.14 -3.03
CA VAL A 339 21.23 -22.68 -4.42
C VAL A 339 19.88 -23.07 -4.96
N ASN A 340 19.43 -24.32 -4.71
CA ASN A 340 18.12 -24.80 -5.17
C ASN A 340 16.96 -24.10 -4.45
N LEU A 341 17.15 -23.68 -3.18
CA LEU A 341 16.15 -22.94 -2.42
C LEU A 341 15.75 -21.63 -3.15
N ALA A 342 16.71 -20.97 -3.83
CA ALA A 342 16.41 -19.78 -4.63
C ALA A 342 15.47 -20.04 -5.83
N GLY A 343 15.36 -21.28 -6.29
CA GLY A 343 14.49 -21.69 -7.40
C GLY A 343 13.09 -22.12 -6.98
N VAL A 344 12.80 -22.21 -5.69
CA VAL A 344 11.47 -22.60 -5.18
C VAL A 344 10.45 -21.47 -5.46
N PRO A 345 9.24 -21.80 -6.00
CA PRO A 345 8.19 -20.80 -6.19
C PRO A 345 7.84 -20.07 -4.90
N SER A 346 7.71 -18.73 -4.98
CA SER A 346 7.53 -17.87 -3.78
C SER A 346 6.28 -18.23 -2.96
N ILE A 347 5.20 -18.69 -3.61
CA ILE A 347 3.97 -19.11 -2.92
C ILE A 347 4.20 -20.29 -1.96
N VAL A 348 5.16 -21.19 -2.26
CA VAL A 348 5.51 -22.33 -1.39
C VAL A 348 6.10 -21.84 -0.07
N TYR A 349 6.88 -20.75 -0.10
CA TYR A 349 7.36 -20.09 1.12
C TYR A 349 6.20 -19.52 1.94
N GLY A 350 5.16 -19.01 1.29
CA GLY A 350 3.95 -18.53 1.97
C GLY A 350 3.22 -19.68 2.69
N VAL A 351 3.06 -20.84 2.04
CA VAL A 351 2.46 -22.02 2.67
C VAL A 351 3.31 -22.52 3.83
N PHE A 352 4.64 -22.57 3.66
CA PHE A 352 5.56 -22.90 4.74
C PHE A 352 5.46 -21.90 5.89
N GLY A 353 5.47 -20.59 5.59
CA GLY A 353 5.33 -19.53 6.57
C GLY A 353 4.05 -19.65 7.39
N LEU A 354 2.94 -19.94 6.74
CA LEU A 354 1.66 -20.16 7.40
C LEU A 354 1.70 -21.41 8.31
N GLY A 355 2.16 -22.55 7.79
CA GLY A 355 2.18 -23.80 8.53
C GLY A 355 3.19 -23.81 9.67
N PHE A 356 4.42 -23.38 9.39
CA PHE A 356 5.50 -23.44 10.36
C PHE A 356 5.56 -22.22 11.27
N PHE A 357 5.58 -21.01 10.71
CA PHE A 357 5.72 -19.82 11.55
C PHE A 357 4.42 -19.47 12.28
N VAL A 358 3.29 -19.38 11.57
CA VAL A 358 2.04 -18.95 12.20
C VAL A 358 1.47 -20.05 13.07
N TRP A 359 1.18 -21.24 12.53
CA TRP A 359 0.46 -22.27 13.28
C TRP A 359 1.33 -22.98 14.31
N LEU A 360 2.55 -23.42 13.92
CA LEU A 360 3.41 -24.16 14.85
C LEU A 360 4.12 -23.23 15.82
N ALA A 361 4.93 -22.29 15.34
CA ALA A 361 5.73 -21.40 16.19
C ALA A 361 4.85 -20.40 16.95
N GLY A 362 3.95 -19.67 16.23
CA GLY A 362 3.04 -18.69 16.82
C GLY A 362 2.08 -19.32 17.81
N GLY A 363 1.45 -20.43 17.45
CA GLY A 363 0.57 -21.17 18.38
C GLY A 363 1.31 -21.73 19.60
N THR A 364 2.62 -22.02 19.50
CA THR A 364 3.44 -22.42 20.65
C THR A 364 3.77 -21.23 21.54
N ILE A 365 4.11 -20.08 20.95
CA ILE A 365 4.34 -18.82 21.67
C ILE A 365 3.08 -18.43 22.46
N ASP A 366 1.91 -18.49 21.82
CA ASP A 366 0.64 -18.13 22.47
C ASP A 366 0.35 -19.03 23.67
N ARG A 367 0.57 -20.35 23.56
CA ARG A 367 0.36 -21.26 24.68
C ARG A 367 1.34 -21.03 25.84
N LEU A 368 2.58 -20.63 25.56
CA LEU A 368 3.62 -20.43 26.57
C LEU A 368 3.56 -19.06 27.24
N PHE A 369 3.30 -18.00 26.46
CA PHE A 369 3.43 -16.63 26.94
C PHE A 369 2.11 -15.84 26.95
N PHE A 370 1.12 -16.23 26.14
CA PHE A 370 -0.16 -15.53 25.97
C PHE A 370 -1.35 -16.45 26.23
N ALA A 371 -1.22 -17.41 27.14
CA ALA A 371 -2.28 -18.36 27.46
C ALA A 371 -3.57 -17.68 27.96
N SER A 372 -3.47 -16.49 28.56
CA SER A 372 -4.61 -15.70 29.03
C SER A 372 -5.42 -15.06 27.89
N ALA A 373 -4.82 -14.88 26.72
CA ALA A 373 -5.48 -14.31 25.55
C ALA A 373 -6.30 -15.34 24.73
N LEU A 374 -6.08 -16.64 24.98
CA LEU A 374 -6.84 -17.69 24.30
C LEU A 374 -8.33 -17.68 24.72
N PRO A 375 -9.29 -17.85 23.79
CA PRO A 375 -9.13 -18.45 22.45
C PRO A 375 -8.71 -17.49 21.32
N ASN A 376 -8.43 -16.21 21.58
CA ASN A 376 -7.99 -15.24 20.59
C ASN A 376 -6.45 -15.22 20.51
N PRO A 377 -5.82 -15.97 19.58
CA PRO A 377 -4.37 -16.05 19.51
C PRO A 377 -3.75 -14.72 19.06
N THR A 378 -2.64 -14.32 19.69
CA THR A 378 -1.88 -13.11 19.35
C THR A 378 -0.89 -13.41 18.22
N PHE A 379 0.03 -14.34 18.42
CA PHE A 379 1.04 -14.74 17.44
C PHE A 379 0.64 -15.95 16.58
N GLY A 380 -0.36 -16.71 16.97
CA GLY A 380 -0.95 -17.80 16.17
C GLY A 380 -1.80 -17.30 14.98
N THR A 381 -1.79 -16.00 14.70
CA THR A 381 -2.43 -15.37 13.55
C THR A 381 -1.42 -14.81 12.55
N PRO A 382 -1.77 -14.74 11.24
CA PRO A 382 -0.94 -14.03 10.26
C PRO A 382 -0.67 -12.58 10.66
N GLY A 383 0.60 -12.15 10.57
CA GLY A 383 1.02 -10.81 10.98
C GLY A 383 2.36 -10.38 10.39
N LEU A 384 2.78 -9.16 10.72
CA LEU A 384 3.99 -8.53 10.19
C LEU A 384 5.26 -9.33 10.49
N LEU A 385 5.38 -9.92 11.70
CA LEU A 385 6.52 -10.74 12.09
C LEU A 385 6.71 -11.92 11.14
N TRP A 386 5.65 -12.69 10.96
CA TRP A 386 5.68 -13.91 10.15
C TRP A 386 5.90 -13.63 8.68
N ALA A 387 5.31 -12.55 8.17
CA ALA A 387 5.55 -12.06 6.82
C ALA A 387 7.02 -11.71 6.60
N SER A 388 7.62 -10.96 7.54
CA SER A 388 9.03 -10.58 7.49
C SER A 388 9.98 -11.77 7.56
N LEU A 389 9.69 -12.77 8.42
CA LEU A 389 10.47 -14.01 8.53
C LEU A 389 10.35 -14.88 7.28
N THR A 390 9.15 -14.99 6.72
CA THR A 390 8.91 -15.75 5.48
C THR A 390 9.70 -15.16 4.31
N LEU A 391 9.72 -13.83 4.18
CA LEU A 391 10.53 -13.15 3.16
C LEU A 391 12.02 -13.22 3.46
N ALA A 392 12.42 -13.18 4.73
CA ALA A 392 13.81 -13.40 5.10
C ALA A 392 14.29 -14.78 4.64
N LEU A 393 13.50 -15.83 4.85
CA LEU A 393 13.80 -17.18 4.37
C LEU A 393 13.89 -17.26 2.85
N LEU A 394 12.97 -16.60 2.12
CA LEU A 394 12.95 -16.54 0.66
C LEU A 394 14.18 -15.82 0.09
N THR A 395 14.66 -14.78 0.75
CA THR A 395 15.79 -13.96 0.27
C THR A 395 17.14 -14.40 0.84
N LEU A 396 17.15 -15.29 1.83
CA LEU A 396 18.34 -15.81 2.49
C LEU A 396 19.38 -16.37 1.51
N PRO A 397 19.04 -17.19 0.50
CA PRO A 397 20.00 -17.70 -0.48
C PRO A 397 20.73 -16.59 -1.23
N VAL A 398 20.06 -15.49 -1.55
CA VAL A 398 20.64 -14.35 -2.27
C VAL A 398 21.75 -13.71 -1.45
N VAL A 399 21.50 -13.50 -0.15
CA VAL A 399 22.49 -12.90 0.77
C VAL A 399 23.66 -13.86 1.00
N ILE A 400 23.39 -15.17 1.16
CA ILE A 400 24.43 -16.19 1.34
C ILE A 400 25.37 -16.20 0.14
N VAL A 401 24.83 -16.34 -1.08
CA VAL A 401 25.63 -16.43 -2.31
C VAL A 401 26.45 -15.16 -2.55
N ALA A 402 25.83 -13.99 -2.41
CA ALA A 402 26.52 -12.71 -2.60
C ALA A 402 27.66 -12.51 -1.57
N THR A 403 27.44 -12.93 -0.33
CA THR A 403 28.45 -12.86 0.73
C THR A 403 29.58 -13.87 0.46
N GLU A 404 29.27 -15.12 0.08
CA GLU A 404 30.25 -16.15 -0.26
C GLU A 404 31.14 -15.73 -1.44
N GLU A 405 30.53 -15.13 -2.48
CA GLU A 405 31.28 -14.55 -3.59
C GLU A 405 32.20 -13.40 -3.13
N GLY A 406 31.74 -12.57 -2.20
CA GLY A 406 32.54 -11.49 -1.60
C GLY A 406 33.75 -12.04 -0.84
N LEU A 407 33.53 -13.05 -0.02
CA LEU A 407 34.61 -13.73 0.75
C LEU A 407 35.64 -14.41 -0.15
N SER A 408 35.18 -14.99 -1.26
CA SER A 408 36.06 -15.68 -2.22
C SER A 408 37.00 -14.74 -2.99
N ARG A 409 36.66 -13.46 -3.11
CA ARG A 409 37.47 -12.43 -3.79
C ARG A 409 38.61 -11.90 -2.92
N ILE A 410 38.62 -12.19 -1.61
CA ILE A 410 39.66 -11.72 -0.71
C ILE A 410 40.90 -12.58 -0.87
N PRO A 411 42.08 -11.98 -1.19
CA PRO A 411 43.32 -12.72 -1.39
C PRO A 411 43.74 -13.52 -0.16
N ASN A 412 44.19 -14.77 -0.38
CA ASN A 412 44.66 -15.62 0.73
C ASN A 412 45.92 -15.07 1.41
N SER A 413 46.71 -14.24 0.73
CA SER A 413 47.89 -13.59 1.31
C SER A 413 47.54 -12.69 2.50
N LEU A 414 46.37 -12.01 2.50
CA LEU A 414 45.95 -11.19 3.61
C LEU A 414 45.58 -12.03 4.84
N ARG A 415 44.93 -13.18 4.62
CA ARG A 415 44.61 -14.14 5.69
C ARG A 415 45.90 -14.73 6.30
N GLN A 416 46.81 -15.19 5.44
CA GLN A 416 48.10 -15.76 5.86
C GLN A 416 48.96 -14.72 6.56
N GLY A 417 48.97 -13.46 6.08
CA GLY A 417 49.72 -12.38 6.71
C GLY A 417 49.21 -12.08 8.13
N SER A 418 47.91 -12.04 8.35
CA SER A 418 47.31 -11.85 9.68
C SER A 418 47.64 -13.00 10.63
N LEU A 419 47.55 -14.25 10.15
CA LEU A 419 47.90 -15.45 10.94
C LEU A 419 49.42 -15.48 11.26
N ALA A 420 50.29 -15.06 10.31
CA ALA A 420 51.71 -14.98 10.53
C ALA A 420 52.13 -13.93 11.57
N LEU A 421 51.31 -12.91 11.79
CA LEU A 421 51.47 -11.91 12.84
C LEU A 421 50.96 -12.41 14.21
N GLY A 422 50.46 -13.66 14.31
CA GLY A 422 50.01 -14.29 15.53
C GLY A 422 48.53 -14.13 15.83
N ALA A 423 47.72 -13.56 14.90
CA ALA A 423 46.28 -13.48 15.09
C ALA A 423 45.64 -14.87 14.97
N THR A 424 44.59 -15.10 15.76
CA THR A 424 43.74 -16.29 15.66
C THR A 424 42.89 -16.25 14.38
N GLN A 425 42.31 -17.39 13.98
CA GLN A 425 41.36 -17.44 12.85
C GLN A 425 40.15 -16.52 13.06
N ALA A 426 39.63 -16.46 14.27
CA ALA A 426 38.49 -15.59 14.62
C ALA A 426 38.89 -14.11 14.50
N GLU A 427 40.04 -13.71 15.03
CA GLU A 427 40.54 -12.33 14.93
C GLU A 427 40.82 -11.92 13.46
N THR A 428 41.43 -12.80 12.69
CA THR A 428 41.62 -12.59 11.24
C THR A 428 40.28 -12.40 10.53
N LEU A 429 39.25 -13.21 10.87
CA LEU A 429 37.91 -13.11 10.29
C LEU A 429 37.28 -11.77 10.62
N TRP A 430 37.25 -11.40 11.92
CA TRP A 430 36.55 -10.18 12.37
C TRP A 430 37.27 -8.89 11.98
N ASN A 431 38.60 -8.86 12.05
CA ASN A 431 39.38 -7.64 11.87
C ASN A 431 39.84 -7.41 10.43
N VAL A 432 39.94 -8.46 9.61
CA VAL A 432 40.49 -8.38 8.25
C VAL A 432 39.44 -8.80 7.21
N VAL A 433 38.94 -10.03 7.31
CA VAL A 433 38.13 -10.62 6.25
C VAL A 433 36.73 -9.99 6.20
N LEU A 434 36.05 -9.87 7.33
CA LEU A 434 34.69 -9.35 7.41
C LEU A 434 34.58 -7.89 6.92
N PRO A 435 35.44 -6.96 7.37
CA PRO A 435 35.42 -5.59 6.88
C PRO A 435 35.62 -5.47 5.36
N MET A 436 36.48 -6.32 4.80
CA MET A 436 36.70 -6.35 3.35
C MET A 436 35.53 -6.94 2.57
N ALA A 437 34.72 -7.83 3.18
CA ALA A 437 33.55 -8.44 2.57
C ALA A 437 32.30 -7.54 2.65
N VAL A 438 32.27 -6.52 3.53
CA VAL A 438 31.11 -5.63 3.73
C VAL A 438 30.50 -5.10 2.41
N PRO A 439 31.26 -4.65 1.40
CA PRO A 439 30.67 -4.17 0.15
C PRO A 439 29.89 -5.24 -0.62
N ALA A 440 30.30 -6.50 -0.54
CA ALA A 440 29.60 -7.63 -1.15
C ALA A 440 28.35 -8.02 -0.36
N MET A 441 28.45 -8.04 0.96
CA MET A 441 27.31 -8.27 1.86
C MET A 441 26.20 -7.24 1.61
N LEU A 442 26.55 -5.96 1.51
CA LEU A 442 25.60 -4.89 1.19
C LEU A 442 25.01 -5.05 -0.22
N THR A 443 25.76 -5.59 -1.17
CA THR A 443 25.21 -5.90 -2.49
C THR A 443 24.16 -7.01 -2.40
N GLY A 444 24.42 -8.05 -1.62
CA GLY A 444 23.45 -9.12 -1.34
C GLY A 444 22.17 -8.57 -0.68
N LEU A 445 22.33 -7.66 0.30
CA LEU A 445 21.20 -6.99 0.95
C LEU A 445 20.37 -6.16 -0.04
N ILE A 446 21.01 -5.36 -0.91
CA ILE A 446 20.31 -4.56 -1.93
C ILE A 446 19.47 -5.46 -2.85
N LEU A 447 20.03 -6.59 -3.29
CA LEU A 447 19.32 -7.55 -4.13
C LEU A 447 18.15 -8.20 -3.37
N ALA A 448 18.35 -8.54 -2.10
CA ALA A 448 17.29 -9.09 -1.24
C ALA A 448 16.14 -8.10 -1.03
N VAL A 449 16.45 -6.82 -0.74
CA VAL A 449 15.48 -5.74 -0.57
C VAL A 449 14.67 -5.52 -1.85
N ALA A 450 15.33 -5.43 -3.00
CA ALA A 450 14.68 -5.25 -4.29
C ALA A 450 13.71 -6.40 -4.61
N ARG A 451 14.10 -7.64 -4.31
CA ARG A 451 13.26 -8.81 -4.49
C ARG A 451 12.07 -8.81 -3.53
N ALA A 452 12.34 -8.64 -2.23
CA ALA A 452 11.31 -8.71 -1.19
C ALA A 452 10.20 -7.66 -1.36
N ALA A 453 10.55 -6.44 -1.75
CA ALA A 453 9.58 -5.36 -1.94
C ALA A 453 8.58 -5.62 -3.08
N GLY A 454 8.95 -6.45 -4.06
CA GLY A 454 8.08 -6.84 -5.18
C GLY A 454 7.29 -8.14 -4.96
N GLU A 455 7.59 -8.90 -3.90
CA GLU A 455 6.94 -10.20 -3.67
C GLU A 455 5.58 -10.05 -2.97
N THR A 456 4.53 -10.55 -3.61
CA THR A 456 3.15 -10.46 -3.08
C THR A 456 2.58 -11.83 -2.69
N ALA A 457 2.84 -12.86 -3.50
CA ALA A 457 2.20 -14.17 -3.35
C ALA A 457 2.39 -14.83 -1.96
N PRO A 458 3.59 -14.89 -1.35
CA PRO A 458 3.74 -15.47 -0.02
C PRO A 458 3.06 -14.61 1.05
N LEU A 459 3.01 -13.30 0.86
CA LEU A 459 2.48 -12.37 1.85
C LEU A 459 0.96 -12.47 2.02
N MET A 460 0.23 -12.83 0.95
CA MET A 460 -1.22 -13.07 1.00
C MET A 460 -1.61 -14.14 2.02
N LEU A 461 -0.71 -15.08 2.30
CA LEU A 461 -0.97 -16.18 3.23
C LEU A 461 -0.55 -15.85 4.67
N VAL A 462 0.44 -14.95 4.86
CA VAL A 462 1.10 -14.79 6.17
C VAL A 462 0.90 -13.44 6.84
N GLY A 463 0.07 -12.52 6.29
CA GLY A 463 -0.20 -11.29 7.05
C GLY A 463 -0.71 -10.09 6.30
N VAL A 464 -0.78 -10.11 4.98
CA VAL A 464 -1.27 -8.96 4.20
C VAL A 464 -2.80 -8.99 4.12
N VAL A 465 -3.39 -7.81 4.28
CA VAL A 465 -4.84 -7.58 4.18
C VAL A 465 -5.15 -6.36 3.31
N LYS A 466 -6.38 -6.29 2.81
CA LYS A 466 -6.89 -5.20 1.98
C LYS A 466 -6.93 -3.87 2.72
N MET A 467 -7.38 -3.91 3.98
CA MET A 467 -7.49 -2.72 4.84
C MET A 467 -7.04 -3.07 6.25
N VAL A 468 -6.35 -2.13 6.88
CA VAL A 468 -5.95 -2.22 8.27
C VAL A 468 -6.66 -1.14 9.08
N PRO A 469 -7.24 -1.47 10.24
CA PRO A 469 -7.84 -0.47 11.12
C PRO A 469 -6.75 0.42 11.76
N GLU A 470 -5.57 -0.15 12.02
CA GLU A 470 -4.45 0.49 12.69
C GLU A 470 -3.13 0.11 12.04
N LEU A 471 -2.18 1.05 12.06
CA LEU A 471 -0.82 0.79 11.59
C LEU A 471 -0.08 -0.14 12.57
N PRO A 472 0.93 -0.90 12.09
CA PRO A 472 1.79 -1.71 12.97
C PRO A 472 2.65 -0.89 13.94
N VAL A 473 2.71 0.44 13.78
CA VAL A 473 3.42 1.36 14.67
C VAL A 473 2.42 2.41 15.14
N ASP A 474 2.30 2.57 16.45
CA ASP A 474 1.46 3.57 17.08
C ASP A 474 2.10 4.14 18.37
N ALA A 475 1.36 4.97 19.12
CA ALA A 475 1.82 5.60 20.36
C ALA A 475 1.59 4.73 21.61
N VAL A 476 1.11 3.49 21.45
CA VAL A 476 0.81 2.56 22.56
C VAL A 476 1.97 1.57 22.70
N PHE A 477 2.41 1.32 23.94
CA PHE A 477 3.43 0.30 24.20
C PHE A 477 2.95 -1.09 23.70
N PRO A 478 3.79 -1.87 22.97
CA PRO A 478 5.23 -1.74 22.72
C PRO A 478 5.63 -0.87 21.52
N TYR A 479 4.80 0.04 21.02
CA TYR A 479 5.02 0.97 19.92
C TYR A 479 5.16 0.32 18.53
N LEU A 480 5.70 -0.87 18.45
CA LEU A 480 5.83 -1.70 17.25
C LEU A 480 5.11 -3.03 17.49
N HIS A 481 3.96 -3.18 16.86
CA HIS A 481 3.09 -4.35 16.97
C HIS A 481 3.37 -5.34 15.85
N LEU A 482 4.21 -6.32 16.14
CA LEU A 482 4.66 -7.33 15.18
C LEU A 482 3.59 -8.39 14.84
N ASP A 483 2.59 -8.51 15.70
CA ASP A 483 1.42 -9.39 15.58
C ASP A 483 0.38 -8.86 14.59
N ARG A 484 0.33 -7.52 14.41
CA ARG A 484 -0.69 -6.89 13.55
C ARG A 484 -0.52 -7.25 12.08
N LYS A 485 -1.64 -7.36 11.40
CA LYS A 485 -1.73 -7.43 9.94
C LYS A 485 -1.34 -6.08 9.34
N PHE A 486 -0.92 -6.08 8.09
CA PHE A 486 -0.48 -4.86 7.40
C PHE A 486 -0.92 -4.84 5.95
N MET A 487 -0.91 -3.65 5.35
CA MET A 487 -1.13 -3.47 3.92
C MET A 487 0.21 -3.51 3.18
N HIS A 488 0.16 -3.98 1.92
CA HIS A 488 1.33 -4.05 1.04
C HIS A 488 0.98 -3.54 -0.35
N LEU A 489 1.86 -2.74 -0.97
CA LEU A 489 1.60 -2.14 -2.29
C LEU A 489 1.36 -3.18 -3.38
N GLY A 490 2.10 -4.28 -3.39
CA GLY A 490 1.89 -5.35 -4.36
C GLY A 490 0.51 -6.00 -4.21
N PHE A 491 0.00 -6.13 -2.99
CA PHE A 491 -1.35 -6.62 -2.75
C PHE A 491 -2.41 -5.59 -3.16
N GLN A 492 -2.17 -4.31 -2.91
CA GLN A 492 -3.07 -3.23 -3.36
C GLN A 492 -3.19 -3.20 -4.89
N ILE A 493 -2.07 -3.41 -5.63
CA ILE A 493 -2.10 -3.57 -7.09
C ILE A 493 -2.98 -4.76 -7.49
N TYR A 494 -2.83 -5.90 -6.82
CA TYR A 494 -3.64 -7.10 -7.07
C TYR A 494 -5.13 -6.86 -6.78
N ASP A 495 -5.44 -6.24 -5.65
CA ASP A 495 -6.81 -5.92 -5.25
C ASP A 495 -7.50 -5.00 -6.27
N LEU A 496 -6.85 -3.90 -6.65
CA LEU A 496 -7.35 -2.95 -7.66
C LEU A 496 -7.50 -3.58 -9.04
N ALA A 497 -6.58 -4.49 -9.44
CA ALA A 497 -6.59 -5.09 -10.76
C ALA A 497 -7.60 -6.23 -10.93
N PHE A 498 -7.91 -6.98 -9.85
CA PHE A 498 -8.68 -8.22 -9.94
C PHE A 498 -9.87 -8.30 -8.99
N GLN A 499 -9.89 -7.54 -7.90
CA GLN A 499 -10.95 -7.60 -6.89
C GLN A 499 -11.80 -6.33 -6.83
N SER A 500 -11.46 -5.32 -7.61
CA SER A 500 -12.29 -4.10 -7.71
C SER A 500 -13.63 -4.41 -8.38
N PRO A 501 -14.73 -3.83 -7.88
CA PRO A 501 -16.03 -3.92 -8.54
C PRO A 501 -16.03 -3.33 -9.96
N ASN A 502 -15.11 -2.39 -10.25
CA ASN A 502 -15.03 -1.65 -11.51
C ASN A 502 -13.59 -1.62 -12.06
N ILE A 503 -13.11 -2.79 -12.52
CA ILE A 503 -11.73 -2.98 -13.00
C ILE A 503 -11.33 -1.97 -14.10
N GLU A 504 -12.24 -1.63 -15.01
CA GLU A 504 -11.94 -0.70 -16.12
C GLU A 504 -11.71 0.74 -15.62
N ALA A 505 -12.44 1.17 -14.61
CA ALA A 505 -12.29 2.49 -14.01
C ALA A 505 -11.04 2.61 -13.15
N ASP A 506 -10.71 1.55 -12.42
CA ASP A 506 -9.57 1.54 -11.50
C ASP A 506 -8.25 1.24 -12.23
N ARG A 507 -8.30 0.88 -13.52
CA ARG A 507 -7.11 0.62 -14.32
C ARG A 507 -6.03 1.72 -14.24
N PRO A 508 -6.34 3.04 -14.34
CA PRO A 508 -5.32 4.08 -14.17
C PRO A 508 -4.69 4.07 -12.78
N LEU A 509 -5.46 3.75 -11.74
CA LEU A 509 -4.99 3.66 -10.35
C LEU A 509 -4.07 2.45 -10.13
N VAL A 510 -4.34 1.32 -10.81
CA VAL A 510 -3.42 0.15 -10.86
C VAL A 510 -2.05 0.58 -11.38
N PHE A 511 -2.00 1.34 -12.49
CA PHE A 511 -0.74 1.83 -13.04
C PHE A 511 -0.06 2.84 -12.12
N ALA A 512 -0.81 3.72 -11.46
CA ALA A 512 -0.29 4.67 -10.48
C ALA A 512 0.34 3.96 -9.27
N THR A 513 -0.34 2.96 -8.72
CA THR A 513 0.15 2.15 -7.60
C THR A 513 1.37 1.32 -8.01
N ALA A 514 1.39 0.76 -9.21
CA ALA A 514 2.55 0.05 -9.76
C ALA A 514 3.76 0.98 -9.94
N LEU A 515 3.55 2.18 -10.47
CA LEU A 515 4.60 3.21 -10.56
C LEU A 515 5.13 3.58 -9.17
N LEU A 516 4.23 3.78 -8.20
CA LEU A 516 4.59 4.09 -6.81
C LEU A 516 5.46 2.98 -6.20
N LEU A 517 5.09 1.72 -6.41
CA LEU A 517 5.89 0.57 -5.95
C LEU A 517 7.30 0.59 -6.57
N VAL A 518 7.41 0.82 -7.89
CA VAL A 518 8.71 0.92 -8.57
C VAL A 518 9.54 2.07 -8.01
N LEU A 519 8.93 3.24 -7.75
CA LEU A 519 9.63 4.40 -7.16
C LEU A 519 10.11 4.11 -5.73
N ILE A 520 9.33 3.40 -4.92
CA ILE A 520 9.75 3.01 -3.57
C ILE A 520 10.92 2.02 -3.62
N ILE A 521 10.82 0.98 -4.47
CA ILE A 521 11.93 0.03 -4.66
C ILE A 521 13.21 0.76 -5.12
N LEU A 522 13.07 1.67 -6.07
CA LEU A 522 14.18 2.49 -6.55
C LEU A 522 14.77 3.35 -5.43
N SER A 523 13.92 3.99 -4.64
CA SER A 523 14.34 4.83 -3.50
C SER A 523 15.08 4.03 -2.43
N LEU A 524 14.57 2.84 -2.06
CA LEU A 524 15.24 1.93 -1.12
C LEU A 524 16.60 1.46 -1.66
N ASN A 525 16.67 1.12 -2.95
CA ASN A 525 17.91 0.71 -3.58
C ASN A 525 18.93 1.85 -3.65
N LEU A 526 18.50 3.09 -3.97
CA LEU A 526 19.37 4.27 -3.98
C LEU A 526 19.92 4.58 -2.58
N LEU A 527 19.07 4.49 -1.54
CA LEU A 527 19.49 4.65 -0.14
C LEU A 527 20.53 3.59 0.24
N ALA A 528 20.28 2.32 -0.09
CA ALA A 528 21.20 1.23 0.22
C ALA A 528 22.53 1.35 -0.57
N MET A 529 22.46 1.78 -1.85
CA MET A 529 23.68 2.08 -2.66
C MET A 529 24.46 3.26 -2.08
N GLY A 530 23.79 4.32 -1.64
CA GLY A 530 24.43 5.46 -0.98
C GLY A 530 25.14 5.05 0.31
N LEU A 531 24.49 4.21 1.13
CA LEU A 531 25.10 3.65 2.34
C LEU A 531 26.32 2.79 2.00
N ARG A 532 26.21 1.91 0.99
CA ARG A 532 27.35 1.09 0.50
C ARG A 532 28.52 1.96 0.05
N HIS A 533 28.25 3.05 -0.69
CA HIS A 533 29.30 3.95 -1.18
C HIS A 533 30.02 4.63 -0.02
N ARG A 534 29.30 5.19 0.94
CA ARG A 534 29.88 5.81 2.16
C ARG A 534 30.73 4.84 2.97
N LEU A 535 30.25 3.62 3.18
CA LEU A 535 30.99 2.59 3.91
C LEU A 535 32.24 2.17 3.15
N ARG A 536 32.16 1.99 1.84
CA ARG A 536 33.32 1.63 1.00
C ARG A 536 34.40 2.71 1.04
N GLU A 537 34.07 3.99 0.99
CA GLU A 537 35.03 5.09 1.12
C GLU A 537 35.72 5.09 2.48
N ARG A 538 34.95 4.87 3.56
CA ARG A 538 35.49 4.80 4.92
C ARG A 538 36.50 3.67 5.09
N TYR A 539 36.23 2.50 4.55
CA TYR A 539 37.15 1.36 4.61
C TYR A 539 38.36 1.55 3.69
N ARG A 540 38.24 2.24 2.56
CA ARG A 540 39.35 2.54 1.67
C ARG A 540 40.35 3.51 2.30
N LEU A 541 39.89 4.46 3.12
CA LEU A 541 40.76 5.38 3.86
C LEU A 541 41.50 4.69 5.02
N MET A 542 41.01 3.55 5.53
CA MET A 542 41.69 2.76 6.57
C MET A 542 42.75 1.81 5.98
N THR A 543 42.77 1.58 4.67
CA THR A 543 43.72 0.70 3.97
C THR A 543 44.82 1.46 3.22
N GLN A 544 44.78 2.76 3.20
CA GLN A 544 45.90 3.67 2.79
C GLN A 544 46.64 4.15 4.04
#